data_0bb81260aebd3635262cf10822226cc0
#
_entry.id   0bb81260aebd3635262cf10822226cc0
#
_cell.length_a   1.000
_cell.length_b   1.000
_cell.length_c   1.000
_cell.angle_alpha   90.00
_cell.angle_beta   90.00
_cell.angle_gamma   90.00
#
_symmetry.space_group_name_H-M   'P 1'
#
loop_
_entity.id
_entity.type
_entity.pdbx_description
1 polymer ?
#
loop_
_entity_poly.entity_id
_entity_poly.type
_entity_poly.pdbx_seq_one_letter_code
_entity_poly.pdbx_strand_id
1 'polypeptide(L)'
;MKEVDSEKSDTWSVSSGKPDGTPGWAVGEDPVLTLPIIGRYLLVMRSDGPALMPVFRSQHQAELLMWLMLHPEQEYGVSDLATRLDVPLSTLHREVVRLDEAGLIMSRTLGRNRLLRANPSHPAAGALAQLLEVTFGPRVVIGEEFVIPGAEQVVIFGSWAARYAGEAGPPPRDIDVLVVGKVDRADLYDAADRAHVRLGIEVNPVVRTTEQWSDPSDALVAQITASAHAVVFDAHGLVTS
;
A
#
# COMPACT_ATOMS: atom_id res chain seq x y z
N MET A 1 -6.05 29.47 -58.22
CA MET A 1 -6.60 30.77 -57.77
C MET A 1 -7.68 30.50 -56.76
N LYS A 2 -7.51 31.03 -55.57
CA LYS A 2 -8.18 30.99 -54.26
C LYS A 2 -7.49 30.00 -53.30
N GLU A 3 -6.55 30.41 -52.49
CA GLU A 3 -6.63 31.21 -51.24
C GLU A 3 -7.68 30.64 -50.28
N VAL A 4 -7.28 30.01 -49.22
CA VAL A 4 -6.61 30.40 -47.99
C VAL A 4 -7.51 30.71 -46.81
N ASP A 5 -7.00 30.61 -45.74
CA ASP A 5 -7.32 31.09 -44.37
C ASP A 5 -7.96 30.04 -43.47
N SER A 6 -7.59 29.88 -42.26
CA SER A 6 -6.68 30.61 -41.38
C SER A 6 -6.66 29.84 -40.06
N GLU A 7 -5.51 29.77 -39.51
CA GLU A 7 -5.25 29.41 -38.12
C GLU A 7 -6.18 30.12 -37.12
N LYS A 8 -6.72 29.42 -36.18
CA LYS A 8 -7.07 29.97 -34.86
C LYS A 8 -6.35 29.23 -33.76
N SER A 9 -5.25 29.82 -33.37
CA SER A 9 -4.56 29.54 -32.12
C SER A 9 -5.36 30.16 -30.98
N ASP A 10 -6.01 29.35 -30.16
CA ASP A 10 -6.57 29.80 -28.89
C ASP A 10 -5.47 29.87 -27.84
N THR A 11 -4.90 31.05 -27.69
CA THR A 11 -4.01 31.42 -26.60
C THR A 11 -4.83 31.71 -25.34
N TRP A 12 -4.65 30.91 -24.31
CA TRP A 12 -5.14 31.21 -22.98
C TRP A 12 -4.34 32.38 -22.39
N SER A 13 -4.91 33.59 -22.33
CA SER A 13 -4.34 34.70 -21.60
C SER A 13 -4.74 34.65 -20.15
N VAL A 14 -3.74 34.44 -19.27
CA VAL A 14 -3.90 34.63 -17.82
C VAL A 14 -3.84 36.13 -17.53
N SER A 15 -4.95 36.71 -17.14
CA SER A 15 -5.03 38.07 -16.66
C SER A 15 -4.46 38.19 -15.27
N SER A 16 -3.33 38.85 -15.11
CA SER A 16 -2.74 39.26 -13.85
C SER A 16 -3.49 40.50 -13.31
N GLY A 17 -4.47 40.27 -12.47
CA GLY A 17 -5.09 41.30 -11.63
C GLY A 17 -4.53 41.22 -10.21
N LYS A 18 -3.71 42.21 -9.81
CA LYS A 18 -3.42 42.48 -8.42
C LYS A 18 -4.67 43.09 -7.76
N PRO A 19 -5.09 42.62 -6.57
CA PRO A 19 -5.84 43.44 -5.65
C PRO A 19 -4.91 43.94 -4.54
N ASP A 20 -4.75 45.27 -4.50
CA ASP A 20 -4.33 45.97 -3.30
C ASP A 20 -5.44 45.87 -2.25
N GLY A 21 -5.10 45.37 -1.11
CA GLY A 21 -6.03 45.31 0.03
C GLY A 21 -5.57 44.35 1.10
N THR A 22 -4.66 44.81 1.97
CA THR A 22 -4.33 44.16 3.22
C THR A 22 -5.48 44.30 4.20
N PRO A 23 -6.14 43.24 4.64
CA PRO A 23 -6.92 43.26 5.86
C PRO A 23 -5.96 42.99 7.02
N GLY A 24 -5.78 44.02 7.89
CA GLY A 24 -5.12 43.85 9.16
C GLY A 24 -5.96 43.00 10.10
N TRP A 25 -5.43 41.86 10.46
CA TRP A 25 -5.82 41.14 11.66
C TRP A 25 -4.55 40.73 12.40
N ALA A 26 -4.56 41.11 13.65
CA ALA A 26 -3.48 41.02 14.60
C ALA A 26 -3.02 39.55 14.74
N VAL A 27 -1.71 39.38 14.69
CA VAL A 27 -1.03 38.15 15.11
C VAL A 27 -1.21 38.04 16.62
N GLY A 28 -2.15 37.21 17.05
CA GLY A 28 -2.14 36.64 18.38
C GLY A 28 -1.19 35.46 18.36
N GLU A 29 -0.15 35.52 19.18
CA GLU A 29 0.77 34.40 19.43
C GLU A 29 0.02 33.33 20.24
N ASP A 30 -0.73 32.47 19.56
CA ASP A 30 -1.11 31.18 20.12
C ASP A 30 -0.02 30.16 19.78
N PRO A 31 0.47 29.37 20.75
CA PRO A 31 1.41 28.31 20.47
C PRO A 31 0.66 27.23 19.68
N VAL A 32 0.68 27.33 18.37
CA VAL A 32 0.20 26.29 17.47
C VAL A 32 1.06 25.07 17.73
N LEU A 33 0.50 24.11 18.46
CA LEU A 33 0.98 22.73 18.48
C LEU A 33 1.17 22.28 17.04
N THR A 34 2.41 22.35 16.58
CA THR A 34 2.84 21.80 15.30
C THR A 34 2.84 20.28 15.46
N LEU A 35 1.65 19.68 15.42
CA LEU A 35 1.56 18.23 15.19
C LEU A 35 2.15 17.98 13.82
N PRO A 36 3.16 17.11 13.70
CA PRO A 36 3.74 16.79 12.41
C PRO A 36 2.63 16.29 11.48
N ILE A 37 2.69 16.68 10.21
CA ILE A 37 1.71 16.37 9.18
C ILE A 37 1.38 14.87 9.12
N ILE A 38 2.30 14.01 9.53
CA ILE A 38 2.18 12.56 9.67
C ILE A 38 1.13 12.15 10.73
N GLY A 39 1.04 12.87 11.86
CA GLY A 39 0.02 12.60 12.87
C GLY A 39 -1.40 12.86 12.35
N ARG A 40 -1.54 13.78 11.40
CA ARG A 40 -2.83 14.10 10.77
C ARG A 40 -3.26 13.04 9.76
N TYR A 41 -2.32 12.38 9.07
CA TYR A 41 -2.59 11.23 8.21
C TYR A 41 -3.00 9.99 9.02
N LEU A 42 -2.35 9.73 10.15
CA LEU A 42 -2.72 8.63 11.05
C LEU A 42 -4.08 8.83 11.72
N LEU A 43 -4.47 10.08 12.02
CA LEU A 43 -5.80 10.37 12.57
C LEU A 43 -6.92 10.26 11.53
N VAL A 44 -6.63 10.54 10.25
CA VAL A 44 -7.57 10.37 9.13
C VAL A 44 -7.72 8.89 8.75
N MET A 45 -6.70 8.05 8.99
CA MET A 45 -6.80 6.60 8.78
C MET A 45 -7.64 5.86 9.83
N ARG A 46 -8.13 6.53 10.87
CA ARG A 46 -8.99 5.94 11.91
C ARG A 46 -10.49 6.00 11.59
N SER A 47 -10.90 6.53 10.46
CA SER A 47 -12.29 6.53 10.02
C SER A 47 -12.48 5.61 8.82
N ASP A 48 -12.99 4.42 9.08
CA ASP A 48 -13.78 3.57 8.18
C ASP A 48 -13.19 3.11 6.83
N GLY A 49 -11.87 3.00 6.66
CA GLY A 49 -11.26 2.39 5.47
C GLY A 49 -9.99 3.12 5.00
N PRO A 50 -9.21 2.51 4.07
CA PRO A 50 -7.99 3.11 3.52
C PRO A 50 -8.25 4.46 2.87
N ALA A 51 -7.34 5.43 3.06
CA ALA A 51 -7.50 6.83 2.62
C ALA A 51 -7.80 6.99 1.12
N LEU A 52 -7.30 6.08 0.28
CA LEU A 52 -7.52 6.08 -1.18
C LEU A 52 -8.71 5.20 -1.62
N MET A 53 -9.47 4.63 -0.66
CA MET A 53 -10.66 3.85 -0.98
C MET A 53 -11.65 4.56 -1.90
N PRO A 54 -11.91 5.88 -1.80
CA PRO A 54 -12.82 6.58 -2.71
C PRO A 54 -12.38 6.56 -4.20
N VAL A 55 -11.13 6.23 -4.50
CA VAL A 55 -10.65 6.07 -5.88
C VAL A 55 -11.19 4.79 -6.52
N PHE A 56 -11.52 3.80 -5.71
CA PHE A 56 -12.10 2.54 -6.16
C PHE A 56 -13.61 2.57 -6.08
N ARG A 57 -14.25 1.91 -7.01
CA ARG A 57 -15.69 1.85 -7.08
C ARG A 57 -16.34 1.11 -5.89
N SER A 58 -15.64 0.12 -5.35
CA SER A 58 -16.04 -0.65 -4.17
C SER A 58 -14.82 -1.26 -3.50
N GLN A 59 -14.95 -1.58 -2.21
CA GLN A 59 -13.94 -2.29 -1.46
C GLN A 59 -13.62 -3.65 -2.10
N HIS A 60 -14.62 -4.40 -2.52
CA HIS A 60 -14.42 -5.70 -3.17
C HIS A 60 -13.64 -5.61 -4.48
N GLN A 61 -13.80 -4.52 -5.24
CA GLN A 61 -12.99 -4.28 -6.43
C GLN A 61 -11.53 -4.04 -6.06
N ALA A 62 -11.28 -3.22 -5.04
CA ALA A 62 -9.93 -2.92 -4.58
C ALA A 62 -9.22 -4.17 -4.05
N GLU A 63 -9.91 -4.97 -3.23
CA GLU A 63 -9.40 -6.22 -2.67
C GLU A 63 -9.09 -7.25 -3.77
N LEU A 64 -9.99 -7.41 -4.75
CA LEU A 64 -9.76 -8.30 -5.89
C LEU A 64 -8.53 -7.87 -6.71
N LEU A 65 -8.45 -6.58 -7.04
CA LEU A 65 -7.31 -6.05 -7.79
C LEU A 65 -6.02 -6.18 -7.01
N MET A 66 -6.04 -5.82 -5.72
CA MET A 66 -4.89 -5.95 -4.83
C MET A 66 -4.38 -7.39 -4.81
N TRP A 67 -5.28 -8.36 -4.58
CA TRP A 67 -4.93 -9.77 -4.55
C TRP A 67 -4.26 -10.23 -5.85
N LEU A 68 -4.86 -9.93 -6.99
CA LEU A 68 -4.33 -10.33 -8.29
C LEU A 68 -3.01 -9.62 -8.65
N MET A 69 -2.87 -8.34 -8.29
CA MET A 69 -1.66 -7.56 -8.59
C MET A 69 -0.47 -7.92 -7.68
N LEU A 70 -0.72 -8.36 -6.44
CA LEU A 70 0.33 -8.91 -5.57
C LEU A 70 0.83 -10.28 -6.04
N HIS A 71 -0.01 -11.03 -6.77
CA HIS A 71 0.30 -12.38 -7.24
C HIS A 71 0.16 -12.49 -8.76
N PRO A 72 0.88 -11.69 -9.55
CA PRO A 72 0.63 -11.54 -11.00
C PRO A 72 0.87 -12.81 -11.80
N GLU A 73 1.71 -13.72 -11.29
CA GLU A 73 2.05 -14.99 -11.94
C GLU A 73 1.06 -16.13 -11.59
N GLN A 74 0.16 -15.91 -10.63
CA GLN A 74 -0.75 -16.95 -10.16
C GLN A 74 -2.12 -16.83 -10.82
N GLU A 75 -2.75 -17.99 -11.03
CA GLU A 75 -4.10 -18.08 -11.54
C GLU A 75 -5.06 -18.56 -10.43
N TYR A 76 -6.19 -17.94 -10.32
CA TYR A 76 -7.17 -18.22 -9.27
C TYR A 76 -8.55 -18.51 -9.86
N GLY A 77 -9.23 -19.51 -9.31
CA GLY A 77 -10.65 -19.74 -9.58
C GLY A 77 -11.52 -18.61 -9.03
N VAL A 78 -12.57 -18.24 -9.75
CA VAL A 78 -13.50 -17.18 -9.27
C VAL A 78 -14.14 -17.57 -7.93
N SER A 79 -14.52 -18.84 -7.76
CA SER A 79 -15.09 -19.32 -6.50
C SER A 79 -14.09 -19.29 -5.34
N ASP A 80 -12.83 -19.61 -5.60
CA ASP A 80 -11.77 -19.61 -4.60
C ASP A 80 -11.49 -18.17 -4.12
N LEU A 81 -11.46 -17.21 -5.07
CA LEU A 81 -11.34 -15.79 -4.75
C LEU A 81 -12.55 -15.27 -3.96
N ALA A 82 -13.76 -15.69 -4.31
CA ALA A 82 -14.98 -15.30 -3.57
C ALA A 82 -14.89 -15.74 -2.10
N THR A 83 -14.46 -16.96 -1.85
CA THR A 83 -14.27 -17.50 -0.50
C THR A 83 -13.14 -16.77 0.24
N ARG A 84 -12.00 -16.54 -0.42
CA ARG A 84 -10.82 -15.93 0.18
C ARG A 84 -11.04 -14.46 0.55
N LEU A 85 -11.73 -13.71 -0.29
CA LEU A 85 -12.01 -12.29 -0.09
C LEU A 85 -13.30 -12.05 0.70
N ASP A 86 -13.99 -13.10 1.13
CA ASP A 86 -15.31 -13.04 1.80
C ASP A 86 -16.32 -12.19 1.02
N VAL A 87 -16.36 -12.37 -0.31
CA VAL A 87 -17.22 -11.62 -1.22
C VAL A 87 -18.26 -12.55 -1.82
N PRO A 88 -19.55 -12.16 -1.84
CA PRO A 88 -20.56 -12.95 -2.52
C PRO A 88 -20.18 -13.22 -3.97
N LEU A 89 -20.27 -14.49 -4.41
CA LEU A 89 -19.86 -14.95 -5.74
C LEU A 89 -20.48 -14.12 -6.88
N SER A 90 -21.74 -13.74 -6.73
CA SER A 90 -22.44 -12.90 -7.71
C SER A 90 -21.89 -11.47 -7.81
N THR A 91 -21.38 -10.93 -6.70
CA THR A 91 -20.71 -9.63 -6.66
C THR A 91 -19.35 -9.72 -7.32
N LEU A 92 -18.57 -10.77 -6.96
CA LEU A 92 -17.26 -11.00 -7.55
C LEU A 92 -17.36 -11.20 -9.07
N HIS A 93 -18.33 -11.98 -9.55
CA HIS A 93 -18.55 -12.16 -11.00
C HIS A 93 -18.75 -10.85 -11.74
N ARG A 94 -19.51 -9.90 -11.18
CA ARG A 94 -19.72 -8.58 -11.81
C ARG A 94 -18.45 -7.76 -11.88
N GLU A 95 -17.62 -7.79 -10.84
CA GLU A 95 -16.34 -7.08 -10.87
C GLU A 95 -15.37 -7.75 -11.85
N VAL A 96 -15.32 -9.09 -11.87
CA VAL A 96 -14.49 -9.85 -12.83
C VAL A 96 -14.84 -9.49 -14.28
N VAL A 97 -16.12 -9.44 -14.64
CA VAL A 97 -16.54 -9.07 -16.01
C VAL A 97 -16.02 -7.68 -16.37
N ARG A 98 -16.19 -6.70 -15.49
CA ARG A 98 -15.74 -5.32 -15.74
C ARG A 98 -14.21 -5.19 -15.86
N LEU A 99 -13.48 -5.89 -15.01
CA LEU A 99 -12.01 -5.84 -15.03
C LEU A 99 -11.42 -6.56 -16.24
N ASP A 100 -12.08 -7.64 -16.69
CA ASP A 100 -11.73 -8.37 -17.90
C ASP A 100 -12.02 -7.53 -19.16
N GLU A 101 -13.20 -6.90 -19.23
CA GLU A 101 -13.55 -5.95 -20.31
C GLU A 101 -12.62 -4.74 -20.36
N ALA A 102 -12.15 -4.26 -19.21
CA ALA A 102 -11.15 -3.21 -19.12
C ALA A 102 -9.73 -3.69 -19.47
N GLY A 103 -9.50 -5.01 -19.61
CA GLY A 103 -8.20 -5.60 -19.89
C GLY A 103 -7.22 -5.58 -18.71
N LEU A 104 -7.67 -5.22 -17.51
CA LEU A 104 -6.83 -5.18 -16.29
C LEU A 104 -6.52 -6.57 -15.76
N ILE A 105 -7.38 -7.53 -16.02
CA ILE A 105 -7.19 -8.94 -15.72
C ILE A 105 -7.31 -9.76 -17.00
N MET A 106 -6.78 -10.97 -16.94
CA MET A 106 -6.93 -11.97 -17.99
C MET A 106 -7.72 -13.13 -17.43
N SER A 107 -8.62 -13.69 -18.23
CA SER A 107 -9.38 -14.87 -17.84
C SER A 107 -9.26 -15.98 -18.88
N ARG A 108 -9.26 -17.23 -18.41
CA ARG A 108 -9.37 -18.43 -19.26
C ARG A 108 -10.26 -19.47 -18.62
N THR A 109 -10.82 -20.33 -19.42
CA THR A 109 -11.65 -21.44 -18.95
C THR A 109 -10.83 -22.73 -18.89
N LEU A 110 -10.86 -23.41 -17.75
CA LEU A 110 -10.28 -24.73 -17.57
C LEU A 110 -11.39 -25.69 -17.08
N GLY A 111 -11.88 -26.52 -17.96
CA GLY A 111 -13.06 -27.37 -17.68
C GLY A 111 -14.31 -26.51 -17.39
N ARG A 112 -14.81 -26.57 -16.15
CA ARG A 112 -15.95 -25.78 -15.70
C ARG A 112 -15.54 -24.53 -14.92
N ASN A 113 -14.26 -24.35 -14.68
CA ASN A 113 -13.74 -23.26 -13.87
C ASN A 113 -13.23 -22.12 -14.75
N ARG A 114 -13.57 -20.89 -14.41
CA ARG A 114 -12.95 -19.68 -14.95
C ARG A 114 -11.78 -19.29 -14.04
N LEU A 115 -10.58 -19.26 -14.61
CA LEU A 115 -9.36 -18.86 -13.95
C LEU A 115 -9.03 -17.40 -14.30
N LEU A 116 -8.57 -16.66 -13.32
CA LEU A 116 -8.24 -15.23 -13.41
C LEU A 116 -6.79 -15.00 -13.01
N ARG A 117 -6.14 -14.03 -13.65
CA ARG A 117 -4.86 -13.47 -13.22
C ARG A 117 -4.78 -11.99 -13.59
N ALA A 118 -3.86 -11.25 -12.98
CA ALA A 118 -3.52 -9.90 -13.42
C ALA A 118 -3.05 -9.90 -14.89
N ASN A 119 -3.27 -8.79 -15.58
CA ASN A 119 -2.69 -8.55 -16.91
C ASN A 119 -1.50 -7.58 -16.79
N PRO A 120 -0.25 -8.06 -16.65
CA PRO A 120 0.91 -7.20 -16.50
C PRO A 120 1.24 -6.40 -17.78
N SER A 121 0.69 -6.81 -18.93
CA SER A 121 0.88 -6.11 -20.20
C SER A 121 -0.05 -4.92 -20.40
N HIS A 122 -1.03 -4.72 -19.51
CA HIS A 122 -1.91 -3.55 -19.59
C HIS A 122 -1.12 -2.27 -19.27
N PRO A 123 -1.25 -1.18 -20.08
CA PRO A 123 -0.45 0.04 -19.88
C PRO A 123 -0.55 0.66 -18.47
N ALA A 124 -1.69 0.51 -17.80
CA ALA A 124 -1.91 1.02 -16.45
C ALA A 124 -1.51 0.02 -15.35
N ALA A 125 -1.11 -1.22 -15.67
CA ALA A 125 -0.92 -2.26 -14.65
C ALA A 125 0.13 -1.87 -13.59
N GLY A 126 1.28 -1.34 -14.02
CA GLY A 126 2.34 -0.94 -13.09
C GLY A 126 1.90 0.20 -12.15
N ALA A 127 1.27 1.24 -12.69
CA ALA A 127 0.80 2.37 -11.88
C ALA A 127 -0.32 1.94 -10.91
N LEU A 128 -1.23 1.06 -11.37
CA LEU A 128 -2.30 0.53 -10.54
C LEU A 128 -1.76 -0.37 -9.43
N ALA A 129 -0.80 -1.24 -9.73
CA ALA A 129 -0.15 -2.08 -8.74
C ALA A 129 0.53 -1.24 -7.65
N GLN A 130 1.27 -0.18 -8.02
CA GLN A 130 1.88 0.75 -7.07
C GLN A 130 0.84 1.45 -6.20
N LEU A 131 -0.25 1.94 -6.80
CA LEU A 131 -1.35 2.57 -6.05
C LEU A 131 -1.97 1.61 -5.03
N LEU A 132 -2.24 0.37 -5.44
CA LEU A 132 -2.81 -0.66 -4.57
C LEU A 132 -1.83 -1.06 -3.46
N GLU A 133 -0.55 -1.20 -3.79
CA GLU A 133 0.49 -1.53 -2.83
C GLU A 133 0.64 -0.48 -1.72
N VAL A 134 0.62 0.81 -2.09
CA VAL A 134 0.67 1.92 -1.10
C VAL A 134 -0.59 1.97 -0.25
N THR A 135 -1.75 1.55 -0.78
CA THR A 135 -3.05 1.69 -0.10
C THR A 135 -3.42 0.47 0.74
N PHE A 136 -3.10 -0.73 0.28
CA PHE A 136 -3.54 -2.01 0.87
C PHE A 136 -2.39 -3.01 1.03
N GLY A 137 -1.19 -2.65 0.60
CA GLY A 137 -0.05 -3.56 0.52
C GLY A 137 0.60 -3.90 1.85
N PRO A 138 1.70 -4.63 1.80
CA PRO A 138 2.40 -5.14 2.97
C PRO A 138 2.71 -4.09 4.02
N ARG A 139 3.09 -2.86 3.65
CA ARG A 139 3.36 -1.78 4.63
C ARG A 139 2.15 -1.46 5.50
N VAL A 140 0.97 -1.40 4.90
CA VAL A 140 -0.27 -1.09 5.60
C VAL A 140 -0.67 -2.27 6.49
N VAL A 141 -0.73 -3.47 5.90
CA VAL A 141 -1.16 -4.67 6.62
C VAL A 141 -0.23 -5.00 7.78
N ILE A 142 1.08 -4.99 7.56
CA ILE A 142 2.07 -5.26 8.63
C ILE A 142 2.00 -4.16 9.70
N GLY A 143 1.89 -2.89 9.29
CA GLY A 143 1.76 -1.77 10.22
C GLY A 143 0.49 -1.83 11.08
N GLU A 144 -0.59 -2.46 10.60
CA GLU A 144 -1.83 -2.65 11.36
C GLU A 144 -1.77 -3.90 12.26
N GLU A 145 -1.36 -5.05 11.70
CA GLU A 145 -1.41 -6.33 12.40
C GLU A 145 -0.34 -6.46 13.51
N PHE A 146 0.80 -5.82 13.34
CA PHE A 146 1.91 -5.87 14.32
C PHE A 146 1.87 -4.75 15.36
N VAL A 147 0.78 -3.99 15.47
CA VAL A 147 0.51 -3.14 16.63
C VAL A 147 0.04 -4.04 17.78
N ILE A 148 0.98 -4.80 18.34
CA ILE A 148 0.76 -5.77 19.41
C ILE A 148 1.37 -5.28 20.73
N PRO A 149 0.91 -5.79 21.89
CA PRO A 149 1.43 -5.37 23.19
C PRO A 149 2.95 -5.53 23.29
N GLY A 150 3.63 -4.45 23.67
CA GLY A 150 5.09 -4.43 23.84
C GLY A 150 5.89 -4.18 22.57
N ALA A 151 5.26 -4.02 21.42
CA ALA A 151 5.93 -3.55 20.19
C ALA A 151 6.19 -2.05 20.28
N GLU A 152 7.43 -1.65 20.09
CA GLU A 152 7.88 -0.25 20.08
C GLU A 152 8.11 0.23 18.64
N GLN A 153 8.63 -0.66 17.77
CA GLN A 153 8.82 -0.37 16.36
C GLN A 153 8.62 -1.64 15.53
N VAL A 154 8.13 -1.49 14.28
CA VAL A 154 7.99 -2.59 13.32
C VAL A 154 8.64 -2.17 12.01
N VAL A 155 9.50 -3.03 11.49
CA VAL A 155 10.31 -2.78 10.31
C VAL A 155 10.16 -3.93 9.32
N ILE A 156 9.82 -3.64 8.07
CA ILE A 156 9.90 -4.61 6.97
C ILE A 156 11.30 -4.50 6.37
N PHE A 157 11.94 -5.64 6.11
CA PHE A 157 13.29 -5.70 5.55
C PHE A 157 13.42 -6.82 4.51
N GLY A 158 14.63 -7.11 4.06
CA GLY A 158 14.89 -8.21 3.13
C GLY A 158 14.41 -7.96 1.70
N SER A 159 14.04 -9.04 1.02
CA SER A 159 13.76 -9.03 -0.42
C SER A 159 12.58 -8.14 -0.79
N TRP A 160 11.55 -8.09 0.05
CA TRP A 160 10.39 -7.25 -0.21
C TRP A 160 10.75 -5.76 -0.10
N ALA A 161 11.47 -5.37 0.96
CA ALA A 161 11.88 -3.97 1.15
C ALA A 161 12.79 -3.48 0.03
N ALA A 162 13.73 -4.31 -0.42
CA ALA A 162 14.61 -4.02 -1.56
C ALA A 162 13.79 -3.78 -2.84
N ARG A 163 12.77 -4.63 -3.08
CA ARG A 163 11.89 -4.51 -4.25
C ARG A 163 11.05 -3.24 -4.19
N TYR A 164 10.49 -2.94 -3.03
CA TYR A 164 9.74 -1.71 -2.80
C TYR A 164 10.60 -0.45 -2.98
N ALA A 165 11.88 -0.52 -2.65
CA ALA A 165 12.86 0.55 -2.91
C ALA A 165 13.29 0.67 -4.39
N GLY A 166 12.77 -0.20 -5.27
CA GLY A 166 13.06 -0.17 -6.71
C GLY A 166 14.26 -1.00 -7.14
N GLU A 167 14.83 -1.81 -6.26
CA GLU A 167 15.92 -2.70 -6.63
C GLU A 167 15.43 -3.81 -7.59
N ALA A 168 16.21 -4.13 -8.62
CA ALA A 168 15.86 -5.14 -9.60
C ALA A 168 15.96 -6.57 -9.05
N GLY A 169 15.04 -7.50 -9.41
CA GLY A 169 15.07 -8.91 -9.04
C GLY A 169 13.70 -9.59 -9.14
N PRO A 170 13.58 -10.86 -8.74
CA PRO A 170 12.33 -11.61 -8.79
C PRO A 170 11.32 -11.06 -7.78
N PRO A 171 10.01 -11.30 -7.99
CA PRO A 171 8.99 -10.99 -6.99
C PRO A 171 9.32 -11.65 -5.65
N PRO A 172 9.20 -10.94 -4.52
CA PRO A 172 9.38 -11.51 -3.19
C PRO A 172 8.35 -12.62 -2.94
N ARG A 173 8.79 -13.67 -2.24
CA ARG A 173 7.92 -14.81 -1.88
C ARG A 173 7.45 -14.74 -0.44
N ASP A 174 8.12 -13.94 0.35
CA ASP A 174 7.90 -13.74 1.79
C ASP A 174 8.15 -12.29 2.17
N ILE A 175 7.71 -11.94 3.37
CA ILE A 175 7.90 -10.63 3.98
C ILE A 175 8.61 -10.82 5.30
N ASP A 176 9.85 -10.37 5.38
CA ASP A 176 10.61 -10.38 6.60
C ASP A 176 10.24 -9.17 7.47
N VAL A 177 9.82 -9.42 8.71
CA VAL A 177 9.37 -8.39 9.66
C VAL A 177 10.21 -8.44 10.93
N LEU A 178 10.84 -7.32 11.26
CA LEU A 178 11.47 -7.14 12.56
C LEU A 178 10.52 -6.38 13.48
N VAL A 179 10.25 -6.95 14.66
CA VAL A 179 9.54 -6.28 15.75
C VAL A 179 10.55 -5.93 16.84
N VAL A 180 10.68 -4.65 17.13
CA VAL A 180 11.50 -4.13 18.22
C VAL A 180 10.63 -3.97 19.45
N GLY A 181 11.08 -4.51 20.58
CA GLY A 181 10.36 -4.42 21.85
C GLY A 181 10.34 -5.73 22.64
N LYS A 182 9.48 -5.78 23.63
CA LYS A 182 9.26 -6.97 24.48
C LYS A 182 7.87 -7.53 24.22
N VAL A 183 7.74 -8.31 23.15
CA VAL A 183 6.47 -8.89 22.69
C VAL A 183 6.34 -10.35 23.12
N ASP A 184 5.12 -10.79 23.35
CA ASP A 184 4.82 -12.21 23.53
C ASP A 184 4.93 -12.95 22.20
N ARG A 185 5.41 -14.21 22.26
CA ARG A 185 5.59 -15.01 21.03
C ARG A 185 4.27 -15.42 20.40
N ALA A 186 3.23 -15.65 21.19
CA ALA A 186 1.91 -15.98 20.66
C ALA A 186 1.34 -14.78 19.90
N ASP A 187 1.33 -13.59 20.50
CA ASP A 187 0.87 -12.35 19.84
C ASP A 187 1.63 -12.09 18.54
N LEU A 188 2.95 -12.35 18.55
CA LEU A 188 3.81 -12.16 17.37
C LEU A 188 3.42 -13.08 16.21
N TYR A 189 3.26 -14.38 16.46
CA TYR A 189 2.90 -15.34 15.41
C TYR A 189 1.43 -15.21 15.00
N ASP A 190 0.53 -14.88 15.92
CA ASP A 190 -0.87 -14.59 15.59
C ASP A 190 -0.98 -13.35 14.65
N ALA A 191 -0.13 -12.32 14.87
CA ALA A 191 -0.05 -11.18 13.98
C ALA A 191 0.47 -11.58 12.58
N ALA A 192 1.50 -12.44 12.52
CA ALA A 192 2.04 -12.95 11.27
C ALA A 192 0.99 -13.77 10.50
N ASP A 193 0.25 -14.62 11.18
CA ASP A 193 -0.81 -15.44 10.57
C ASP A 193 -1.96 -14.56 10.03
N ARG A 194 -2.39 -13.54 10.77
CA ARG A 194 -3.41 -12.59 10.30
C ARG A 194 -2.92 -11.82 9.06
N ALA A 195 -1.66 -11.35 9.08
CA ALA A 195 -1.06 -10.67 7.95
C ALA A 195 -0.93 -11.61 6.74
N HIS A 196 -0.51 -12.86 6.94
CA HIS A 196 -0.47 -13.89 5.90
C HIS A 196 -1.85 -14.12 5.26
N VAL A 197 -2.90 -14.25 6.06
CA VAL A 197 -4.28 -14.44 5.54
C VAL A 197 -4.70 -13.26 4.66
N ARG A 198 -4.37 -12.03 5.06
CA ARG A 198 -4.72 -10.80 4.33
C ARG A 198 -3.93 -10.63 3.04
N LEU A 199 -2.63 -10.96 3.06
CA LEU A 199 -1.70 -10.73 1.94
C LEU A 199 -1.55 -11.94 1.00
N GLY A 200 -1.77 -13.15 1.51
CA GLY A 200 -1.46 -14.39 0.79
C GLY A 200 0.04 -14.63 0.58
N ILE A 201 0.88 -13.89 1.30
CA ILE A 201 2.34 -13.97 1.26
C ILE A 201 2.80 -14.40 2.66
N GLU A 202 3.79 -15.28 2.74
CA GLU A 202 4.35 -15.72 4.02
C GLU A 202 5.01 -14.54 4.76
N VAL A 203 4.77 -14.45 6.07
CA VAL A 203 5.31 -13.38 6.91
C VAL A 203 6.22 -14.00 7.97
N ASN A 204 7.48 -13.62 7.95
CA ASN A 204 8.54 -14.16 8.80
C ASN A 204 8.91 -13.14 9.89
N PRO A 205 8.31 -13.20 11.10
CA PRO A 205 8.61 -12.26 12.14
C PRO A 205 9.88 -12.66 12.92
N VAL A 206 10.72 -11.69 13.21
CA VAL A 206 11.84 -11.80 14.15
C VAL A 206 11.74 -10.68 15.19
N VAL A 207 12.29 -10.92 16.38
CA VAL A 207 12.23 -9.95 17.49
C VAL A 207 13.64 -9.51 17.88
N ARG A 208 13.79 -8.22 18.21
CA ARG A 208 14.91 -7.65 18.92
C ARG A 208 14.42 -6.75 20.05
N THR A 209 15.14 -6.74 21.16
CA THR A 209 14.89 -5.72 22.19
C THR A 209 15.37 -4.34 21.70
N THR A 210 14.93 -3.28 22.37
CA THR A 210 15.37 -1.91 22.04
C THR A 210 16.88 -1.75 22.19
N GLU A 211 17.49 -2.44 23.18
CA GLU A 211 18.93 -2.47 23.39
C GLU A 211 19.65 -3.16 22.23
N GLN A 212 19.13 -4.31 21.76
CA GLN A 212 19.68 -5.03 20.62
C GLN A 212 19.53 -4.24 19.32
N TRP A 213 18.39 -3.56 19.13
CA TRP A 213 18.18 -2.69 17.96
C TRP A 213 19.14 -1.50 17.90
N SER A 214 19.55 -1.03 19.07
CA SER A 214 20.54 0.07 19.20
C SER A 214 21.99 -0.41 19.16
N ASP A 215 22.23 -1.73 19.16
CA ASP A 215 23.58 -2.29 19.17
C ASP A 215 24.08 -2.54 17.74
N PRO A 216 25.08 -1.75 17.27
CA PRO A 216 25.62 -1.91 15.93
C PRO A 216 26.43 -3.22 15.75
N SER A 217 26.72 -3.94 16.82
CA SER A 217 27.39 -5.25 16.76
C SER A 217 26.44 -6.43 16.53
N ASP A 218 25.11 -6.25 16.67
CA ASP A 218 24.13 -7.27 16.27
C ASP A 218 24.16 -7.43 14.74
N ALA A 219 24.53 -8.61 14.27
CA ALA A 219 24.73 -8.88 12.85
C ALA A 219 23.46 -8.67 12.02
N LEU A 220 22.27 -8.99 12.56
CA LEU A 220 20.99 -8.79 11.87
C LEU A 220 20.66 -7.31 11.79
N VAL A 221 20.83 -6.57 12.88
CA VAL A 221 20.59 -5.12 12.91
C VAL A 221 21.50 -4.39 11.95
N ALA A 222 22.79 -4.73 11.96
CA ALA A 222 23.76 -4.17 11.02
C ALA A 222 23.38 -4.47 9.55
N GLN A 223 22.91 -5.68 9.26
CA GLN A 223 22.44 -6.05 7.93
C GLN A 223 21.19 -5.25 7.52
N ILE A 224 20.19 -5.12 8.40
CA ILE A 224 18.94 -4.41 8.10
C ILE A 224 19.23 -2.92 7.86
N THR A 225 20.00 -2.28 8.75
CA THR A 225 20.31 -0.84 8.65
C THR A 225 21.20 -0.49 7.45
N ALA A 226 21.99 -1.45 6.95
CA ALA A 226 22.83 -1.26 5.76
C ALA A 226 22.07 -1.53 4.44
N SER A 227 20.84 -2.03 4.48
CA SER A 227 20.04 -2.39 3.30
C SER A 227 18.71 -1.62 3.27
N ALA A 228 17.99 -1.76 2.16
CA ALA A 228 16.63 -1.22 2.05
C ALA A 228 15.72 -1.84 3.13
N HIS A 229 15.07 -0.99 3.89
CA HIS A 229 14.10 -1.37 4.91
C HIS A 229 13.02 -0.29 5.05
N ALA A 230 11.87 -0.64 5.64
CA ALA A 230 10.77 0.28 5.81
C ALA A 230 10.21 0.19 7.24
N VAL A 231 10.28 1.28 7.99
CA VAL A 231 9.57 1.40 9.26
C VAL A 231 8.09 1.57 8.96
N VAL A 232 7.25 0.68 9.48
CA VAL A 232 5.80 0.67 9.25
C VAL A 232 5.00 1.01 10.50
N PHE A 233 5.61 0.88 11.68
CA PHE A 233 5.06 1.31 12.95
C PHE A 233 6.17 1.81 13.86
N ASP A 234 5.91 2.91 14.58
CA ASP A 234 6.78 3.46 15.62
C ASP A 234 5.90 4.06 16.73
N ALA A 235 5.98 3.50 17.93
CA ALA A 235 5.21 3.95 19.09
C ALA A 235 5.56 5.37 19.55
N HIS A 236 6.75 5.86 19.20
CA HIS A 236 7.25 7.19 19.55
C HIS A 236 7.03 8.25 18.45
N GLY A 237 6.37 7.86 17.35
CA GLY A 237 5.90 8.80 16.32
C GLY A 237 6.98 9.28 15.33
N LEU A 238 8.12 8.60 15.24
CA LEU A 238 9.19 8.92 14.29
C LEU A 238 9.16 8.00 13.07
N VAL A 239 8.01 7.91 12.39
CA VAL A 239 8.01 7.23 11.08
C VAL A 239 8.61 8.21 10.07
N THR A 240 9.92 8.10 9.85
CA THR A 240 10.60 8.78 8.74
C THR A 240 10.23 8.08 7.43
N SER A 241 9.63 8.85 6.54
CA SER A 241 9.29 8.44 5.15
C SER A 241 10.52 8.25 4.30
#